data_609b017cbfc8239231b5152c7724604c
#
_entry.id   609b017cbfc8239231b5152c7724604c
#
_cell.length_a   1.000
_cell.length_b   1.000
_cell.length_c   1.000
_cell.angle_alpha   90.00
_cell.angle_beta   90.00
_cell.angle_gamma   90.00
#
_symmetry.space_group_name_H-M   'P 1'
#
loop_
_entity.id
_entity.type
_entity.pdbx_description
1 polymer ?
#
loop_
_entity_poly.entity_id
_entity_poly.type
_entity_poly.pdbx_seq_one_letter_code
_entity_poly.pdbx_strand_id
1 'polypeptide(L)'
;TATAEQAFDLIADFSRITQWDPGVVSGKLLDAGPIKVGTRFEVVSAVGPRRIPLTYEVLEWNRPSRAVLQATTRDFTSYDVITVTDLAGSGSEVVYEANLTLHGIRRLGDPFLRVGLQVIGRRAEAGIRRALKNEVRP
;
A
#
# COMPACT_ATOMS: atom_id res chain seq x y z
N THR A 1 17.32 10.61 6.38
CA THR A 1 16.74 9.38 6.94
C THR A 1 15.37 9.73 7.51
N ALA A 2 14.31 9.06 7.05
CA ALA A 2 12.94 9.36 7.47
C ALA A 2 12.69 8.86 8.90
N THR A 3 11.96 9.65 9.70
CA THR A 3 11.46 9.18 11.01
C THR A 3 10.37 8.14 10.82
N ALA A 4 10.02 7.41 11.88
CA ALA A 4 8.94 6.44 11.85
C ALA A 4 7.60 7.11 11.48
N GLU A 5 7.32 8.29 12.01
CA GLU A 5 6.13 9.07 11.67
C GLU A 5 6.10 9.47 10.19
N GLN A 6 7.20 10.01 9.67
CA GLN A 6 7.29 10.39 8.25
C GLN A 6 7.10 9.20 7.32
N ALA A 7 7.74 8.07 7.65
CA ALA A 7 7.63 6.84 6.88
C ALA A 7 6.19 6.29 6.91
N PHE A 8 5.60 6.25 8.11
CA PHE A 8 4.22 5.78 8.28
C PHE A 8 3.22 6.65 7.53
N ASP A 9 3.30 7.97 7.68
CA ASP A 9 2.39 8.93 7.05
C ASP A 9 2.50 8.90 5.52
N LEU A 10 3.66 8.58 4.98
CA LEU A 10 3.83 8.42 3.54
C LEU A 10 3.24 7.10 3.01
N ILE A 11 3.52 6.00 3.69
CA ILE A 11 3.22 4.66 3.16
C ILE A 11 1.81 4.19 3.52
N ALA A 12 1.33 4.48 4.72
CA ALA A 12 0.02 4.03 5.20
C ALA A 12 -1.15 4.91 4.73
N ASP A 13 -0.90 6.16 4.39
CA ASP A 13 -1.90 7.03 3.78
C ASP A 13 -2.00 6.76 2.27
N PHE A 14 -2.97 5.94 1.88
CA PHE A 14 -3.14 5.55 0.47
C PHE A 14 -3.61 6.69 -0.45
N SER A 15 -3.98 7.84 0.08
CA SER A 15 -4.15 9.03 -0.77
C SER A 15 -2.81 9.52 -1.36
N ARG A 16 -1.70 9.11 -0.76
CA ARG A 16 -0.33 9.41 -1.19
C ARG A 16 0.34 8.27 -1.97
N ILE A 17 -0.37 7.17 -2.22
CA ILE A 17 0.20 5.93 -2.78
C ILE A 17 0.90 6.14 -4.12
N THR A 18 0.46 7.08 -4.93
CA THR A 18 1.09 7.41 -6.22
C THR A 18 2.51 7.97 -6.08
N GLN A 19 2.88 8.43 -4.89
CA GLN A 19 4.23 8.95 -4.63
C GLN A 19 5.27 7.84 -4.56
N TRP A 20 4.85 6.60 -4.27
CA TRP A 20 5.78 5.50 -4.07
C TRP A 20 5.44 4.24 -4.88
N ASP A 21 4.19 4.02 -5.29
CA ASP A 21 3.81 2.86 -6.09
C ASP A 21 3.58 3.24 -7.56
N PRO A 22 4.51 2.89 -8.46
CA PRO A 22 4.38 3.21 -9.89
C PRO A 22 3.30 2.39 -10.60
N GLY A 23 2.78 1.33 -9.98
CA GLY A 23 1.65 0.53 -10.49
C GLY A 23 0.30 1.16 -10.21
N VAL A 24 0.25 2.24 -9.45
CA VAL A 24 -0.97 2.94 -9.07
C VAL A 24 -1.11 4.24 -9.87
N VAL A 25 -2.29 4.46 -10.41
CA VAL A 25 -2.63 5.64 -11.22
C VAL A 25 -3.20 6.76 -10.37
N SER A 26 -4.01 6.41 -9.37
CA SER A 26 -4.61 7.37 -8.45
C SER A 26 -4.89 6.76 -7.08
N GLY A 27 -4.81 7.60 -6.06
CA GLY A 27 -5.23 7.29 -4.69
C GLY A 27 -6.03 8.45 -4.14
N LYS A 28 -7.17 8.16 -3.53
CA LYS A 28 -8.11 9.17 -3.04
C LYS A 28 -8.70 8.76 -1.72
N LEU A 29 -8.71 9.68 -0.75
CA LEU A 29 -9.45 9.53 0.50
C LEU A 29 -10.95 9.70 0.24
N LEU A 30 -11.76 8.72 0.65
CA LEU A 30 -13.21 8.74 0.47
C LEU A 30 -13.96 9.33 1.67
N ASP A 31 -13.41 9.20 2.86
CA ASP A 31 -14.04 9.65 4.09
C ASP A 31 -13.36 10.91 4.62
N ALA A 32 -14.14 11.86 5.15
CA ALA A 32 -13.61 13.07 5.76
C ALA A 32 -13.02 12.80 7.16
N GLY A 33 -12.13 13.70 7.59
CA GLY A 33 -11.51 13.65 8.91
C GLY A 33 -10.17 12.90 8.94
N PRO A 34 -9.59 12.71 10.13
CA PRO A 34 -8.34 11.99 10.28
C PRO A 34 -8.50 10.50 9.93
N ILE A 35 -7.43 9.89 9.43
CA ILE A 35 -7.40 8.47 9.11
C ILE A 35 -7.53 7.65 10.39
N LYS A 36 -8.44 6.69 10.39
CA LYS A 36 -8.74 5.79 11.51
C LYS A 36 -9.26 4.46 10.99
N VAL A 37 -9.49 3.50 11.87
CA VAL A 37 -10.20 2.25 11.52
C VAL A 37 -11.55 2.58 10.90
N GLY A 38 -11.86 1.96 9.75
CA GLY A 38 -13.05 2.21 8.95
C GLY A 38 -12.89 3.27 7.86
N THR A 39 -11.83 4.08 7.88
CA THR A 39 -11.51 5.02 6.80
C THR A 39 -11.30 4.27 5.48
N ARG A 40 -11.84 4.80 4.39
CA ARG A 40 -11.77 4.19 3.06
C ARG A 40 -10.99 5.05 2.09
N PHE A 41 -10.27 4.36 1.19
CA PHE A 41 -9.54 4.94 0.08
C PHE A 41 -9.96 4.29 -1.23
N GLU A 42 -10.08 5.06 -2.28
CA GLU A 42 -10.16 4.54 -3.64
C GLU A 42 -8.75 4.56 -4.25
N VAL A 43 -8.29 3.39 -4.67
CA VAL A 43 -7.00 3.22 -5.34
C VAL A 43 -7.26 2.63 -6.72
N VAL A 44 -6.74 3.27 -7.76
CA VAL A 44 -6.83 2.74 -9.12
C VAL A 44 -5.47 2.19 -9.53
N SER A 45 -5.39 0.89 -9.69
CA SER A 45 -4.18 0.19 -10.13
C SER A 45 -4.18 -0.03 -11.64
N ALA A 46 -3.01 0.10 -12.25
CA ALA A 46 -2.79 -0.24 -13.65
C ALA A 46 -2.22 -1.65 -13.76
N VAL A 47 -2.93 -2.54 -14.46
CA VAL A 47 -2.49 -3.91 -14.73
C VAL A 47 -2.52 -4.12 -16.24
N GLY A 48 -1.36 -3.98 -16.89
CA GLY A 48 -1.26 -3.94 -18.35
C GLY A 48 -2.11 -2.79 -18.91
N PRO A 49 -2.99 -3.05 -19.90
CA PRO A 49 -3.88 -2.02 -20.45
C PRO A 49 -5.11 -1.72 -19.58
N ARG A 50 -5.29 -2.45 -18.49
CA ARG A 50 -6.49 -2.34 -17.64
C ARG A 50 -6.26 -1.43 -16.45
N ARG A 51 -7.31 -0.73 -16.05
CA ARG A 51 -7.43 0.05 -14.82
C ARG A 51 -8.36 -0.70 -13.86
N ILE A 52 -7.88 -1.00 -12.66
CA ILE A 52 -8.64 -1.73 -11.65
C ILE A 52 -8.87 -0.82 -10.46
N PRO A 53 -10.11 -0.36 -10.24
CA PRO A 53 -10.45 0.40 -9.04
C PRO A 53 -10.59 -0.55 -7.85
N LEU A 54 -9.98 -0.16 -6.74
CA LEU A 54 -10.01 -0.89 -5.47
C LEU A 54 -10.46 0.06 -4.38
N THR A 55 -11.40 -0.36 -3.55
CA THR A 55 -11.74 0.36 -2.32
C THR A 55 -11.07 -0.32 -1.15
N TYR A 56 -10.08 0.34 -0.57
CA TYR A 56 -9.40 -0.09 0.64
C TYR A 56 -10.10 0.45 1.87
N GLU A 57 -10.26 -0.38 2.89
CA GLU A 57 -10.72 0.00 4.21
C GLU A 57 -9.61 -0.23 5.24
N VAL A 58 -9.42 0.71 6.14
CA VAL A 58 -8.48 0.58 7.24
C VAL A 58 -9.07 -0.35 8.29
N LEU A 59 -8.39 -1.47 8.53
CA LEU A 59 -8.76 -2.46 9.55
C LEU A 59 -8.01 -2.26 10.87
N GLU A 60 -6.78 -1.75 10.79
CA GLU A 60 -5.92 -1.46 11.94
C GLU A 60 -5.15 -0.17 11.68
N TRP A 61 -5.06 0.70 12.67
CA TRP A 61 -4.36 1.96 12.56
C TRP A 61 -3.64 2.29 13.86
N ASN A 62 -2.38 1.89 13.98
CA ASN A 62 -1.51 2.13 15.14
C ASN A 62 -0.30 2.97 14.71
N ARG A 63 -0.54 4.26 14.49
CA ARG A 63 0.50 5.21 14.10
C ARG A 63 1.53 5.39 15.23
N PRO A 64 2.84 5.36 14.96
CA PRO A 64 3.49 5.24 13.66
C PRO A 64 4.00 3.84 13.34
N SER A 65 3.48 2.78 13.95
CA SER A 65 4.10 1.45 13.92
C SER A 65 3.42 0.45 12.99
N ARG A 66 2.09 0.49 12.86
CA ARG A 66 1.38 -0.54 12.10
C ARG A 66 0.07 -0.03 11.53
N ALA A 67 -0.18 -0.39 10.28
CA ALA A 67 -1.49 -0.24 9.64
C ALA A 67 -1.83 -1.50 8.85
N VAL A 68 -3.12 -1.82 8.79
CA VAL A 68 -3.67 -2.89 7.97
C VAL A 68 -4.82 -2.33 7.15
N LEU A 69 -4.76 -2.53 5.84
CA LEU A 69 -5.80 -2.11 4.90
C LEU A 69 -6.24 -3.31 4.06
N GLN A 70 -7.50 -3.35 3.72
CA GLN A 70 -8.07 -4.44 2.94
C GLN A 70 -8.96 -3.90 1.83
N ALA A 71 -8.78 -4.45 0.62
CA ALA A 71 -9.71 -4.27 -0.49
C ALA A 71 -10.25 -5.62 -0.94
N THR A 72 -11.56 -5.70 -1.12
CA THR A 72 -12.21 -6.91 -1.62
C THR A 72 -12.93 -6.60 -2.92
N THR A 73 -12.63 -7.38 -3.94
CA THR A 73 -13.32 -7.36 -5.23
C THR A 73 -14.05 -8.70 -5.45
N ARG A 74 -14.75 -8.82 -6.56
CA ARG A 74 -15.35 -10.09 -6.96
C ARG A 74 -14.31 -11.20 -7.12
N ASP A 75 -13.13 -10.87 -7.63
CA ASP A 75 -12.12 -11.84 -8.06
C ASP A 75 -11.03 -12.09 -7.01
N PHE A 76 -10.81 -11.15 -6.11
CA PHE A 76 -9.76 -11.27 -5.09
C PHE A 76 -9.97 -10.34 -3.90
N THR A 77 -9.25 -10.64 -2.82
CA THR A 77 -9.05 -9.77 -1.67
C THR A 77 -7.57 -9.43 -1.55
N SER A 78 -7.23 -8.15 -1.44
CA SER A 78 -5.91 -7.68 -1.06
C SER A 78 -5.91 -7.32 0.41
N TYR A 79 -4.99 -7.89 1.16
CA TYR A 79 -4.79 -7.63 2.58
C TYR A 79 -3.37 -7.11 2.77
N ASP A 80 -3.28 -5.82 3.03
CA ASP A 80 -2.02 -5.08 3.01
C ASP A 80 -1.61 -4.73 4.43
N VAL A 81 -0.43 -5.16 4.83
CA VAL A 81 0.14 -4.92 6.15
C VAL A 81 1.36 -4.04 6.03
N ILE A 82 1.36 -2.94 6.75
CA ILE A 82 2.46 -1.99 6.83
C ILE A 82 2.98 -1.99 8.25
N THR A 83 4.26 -2.27 8.41
CA THR A 83 4.95 -2.21 9.71
C THR A 83 6.11 -1.25 9.61
N VAL A 84 6.19 -0.32 10.54
CA VAL A 84 7.27 0.66 10.63
C VAL A 84 7.95 0.51 11.98
N THR A 85 9.27 0.32 11.94
CA THR A 85 10.11 0.20 13.14
C THR A 85 11.06 1.39 13.21
N ASP A 86 11.05 2.08 14.34
CA ASP A 86 12.03 3.12 14.63
C ASP A 86 13.39 2.50 14.95
N LEU A 87 14.43 2.97 14.28
CA LEU A 87 15.81 2.49 14.44
C LEU A 87 16.66 3.40 15.36
N ALA A 88 16.03 4.02 16.36
CA ALA A 88 16.69 4.79 17.42
C ALA A 88 17.73 5.81 16.90
N GLY A 89 17.28 6.78 16.10
CA GLY A 89 18.12 7.84 15.54
C GLY A 89 18.83 7.51 14.23
N SER A 90 18.71 6.26 13.74
CA SER A 90 19.22 5.82 12.45
C SER A 90 18.18 5.83 11.34
N GLY A 91 16.97 6.32 11.64
CA GLY A 91 15.83 6.35 10.74
C GLY A 91 14.78 5.30 11.09
N SER A 92 14.12 4.77 10.08
CA SER A 92 13.09 3.76 10.25
C SER A 92 13.20 2.65 9.22
N GLU A 93 12.72 1.47 9.59
CA GLU A 93 12.52 0.35 8.68
C GLU A 93 11.05 0.22 8.34
N VAL A 94 10.74 0.06 7.06
CA VAL A 94 9.38 -0.17 6.57
C VAL A 94 9.30 -1.56 5.96
N VAL A 95 8.37 -2.36 6.46
CA VAL A 95 7.99 -3.65 5.87
C VAL A 95 6.58 -3.51 5.31
N TYR A 96 6.42 -3.70 4.02
CA TYR A 96 5.14 -3.70 3.32
C TYR A 96 4.85 -5.09 2.76
N GLU A 97 3.75 -5.67 3.19
CA GLU A 97 3.30 -6.99 2.78
C GLU A 97 1.91 -6.89 2.14
N ALA A 98 1.84 -7.16 0.85
CA ALA A 98 0.57 -7.28 0.14
C ALA A 98 0.23 -8.77 -0.03
N ASN A 99 -0.82 -9.21 0.63
CA ASN A 99 -1.31 -10.58 0.57
C ASN A 99 -2.56 -10.64 -0.28
N LEU A 100 -2.48 -11.36 -1.39
CA LEU A 100 -3.59 -11.49 -2.32
C LEU A 100 -4.22 -12.88 -2.22
N THR A 101 -5.53 -12.91 -2.00
CA THR A 101 -6.34 -14.12 -2.00
C THR A 101 -7.31 -14.09 -3.17
N LEU A 102 -7.20 -15.06 -4.07
CA LEU A 102 -8.10 -15.19 -5.23
C LEU A 102 -9.40 -15.90 -4.85
N HIS A 103 -10.51 -15.46 -5.46
CA HIS A 103 -11.84 -16.01 -5.24
C HIS A 103 -12.30 -16.85 -6.43
N GLY A 104 -13.08 -17.89 -6.16
CA GLY A 104 -13.74 -18.72 -7.17
C GLY A 104 -12.79 -19.51 -8.08
N ILE A 105 -13.12 -19.61 -9.35
CA ILE A 105 -12.39 -20.39 -10.37
C ILE A 105 -10.96 -19.86 -10.57
N ARG A 106 -10.72 -18.56 -10.36
CA ARG A 106 -9.40 -17.96 -10.47
C ARG A 106 -8.44 -18.39 -9.37
N ARG A 107 -8.95 -18.98 -8.28
CA ARG A 107 -8.15 -19.62 -7.22
C ARG A 107 -7.33 -20.81 -7.72
N LEU A 108 -7.74 -21.45 -8.83
CA LEU A 108 -7.11 -22.66 -9.37
C LEU A 108 -5.89 -22.40 -10.25
N GLY A 109 -5.28 -21.23 -10.15
CA GLY A 109 -3.95 -21.02 -10.66
C GLY A 109 -3.89 -20.27 -11.97
N ASP A 110 -3.89 -18.96 -11.85
CA ASP A 110 -3.26 -18.15 -12.87
C ASP A 110 -1.81 -17.84 -12.41
N PRO A 111 -0.80 -18.61 -12.85
CA PRO A 111 0.60 -18.36 -12.47
C PRO A 111 1.09 -16.99 -12.96
N PHE A 112 0.42 -16.39 -13.94
CA PHE A 112 0.72 -15.04 -14.43
C PHE A 112 0.36 -13.96 -13.41
N LEU A 113 -0.68 -14.16 -12.60
CA LEU A 113 -1.03 -13.20 -11.55
C LEU A 113 0.05 -13.12 -10.45
N ARG A 114 0.63 -14.26 -10.07
CA ARG A 114 1.75 -14.32 -9.11
C ARG A 114 2.97 -13.58 -9.62
N VAL A 115 3.32 -13.75 -10.89
CA VAL A 115 4.47 -13.07 -11.52
C VAL A 115 4.21 -11.56 -11.60
N GLY A 116 3.00 -11.16 -11.98
CA GLY A 116 2.59 -9.74 -12.01
C GLY A 116 2.68 -9.07 -10.64
N LEU A 117 2.25 -9.75 -9.59
CA LEU A 117 2.29 -9.24 -8.22
C LEU A 117 3.72 -9.10 -7.68
N GLN A 118 4.61 -10.03 -7.97
CA GLN A 118 6.03 -9.90 -7.59
C GLN A 118 6.71 -8.73 -8.28
N VAL A 119 6.39 -8.46 -9.55
CA VAL A 119 6.93 -7.31 -10.29
C VAL A 119 6.36 -6.00 -9.73
N ILE A 120 5.08 -5.95 -9.42
CA ILE A 120 4.44 -4.79 -8.76
C ILE A 120 5.07 -4.55 -7.40
N GLY A 121 5.25 -5.58 -6.58
CA GLY A 121 5.89 -5.48 -5.27
C GLY A 121 7.30 -4.92 -5.33
N ARG A 122 8.15 -5.37 -6.24
CA ARG A 122 9.50 -4.84 -6.42
C ARG A 122 9.52 -3.39 -6.89
N ARG A 123 8.61 -2.99 -7.76
CA ARG A 123 8.48 -1.60 -8.22
C ARG A 123 8.02 -0.69 -7.09
N ALA A 124 7.07 -1.15 -6.29
CA ALA A 124 6.61 -0.43 -5.11
C ALA A 124 7.74 -0.25 -4.09
N GLU A 125 8.52 -1.28 -3.80
CA GLU A 125 9.68 -1.19 -2.91
C GLU A 125 10.69 -0.13 -3.37
N ALA A 126 11.04 -0.12 -4.65
CA ALA A 126 11.93 0.90 -5.21
C ALA A 126 11.31 2.30 -5.14
N GLY A 127 10.00 2.42 -5.35
CA GLY A 127 9.25 3.65 -5.21
C GLY A 127 9.23 4.18 -3.77
N ILE A 128 9.01 3.30 -2.80
CA ILE A 128 9.05 3.62 -1.37
C ILE A 128 10.42 4.19 -0.99
N ARG A 129 11.48 3.54 -1.38
CA ARG A 129 12.85 4.00 -1.10
C ARG A 129 13.12 5.39 -1.70
N ARG A 130 12.61 5.65 -2.91
CA ARG A 130 12.76 6.95 -3.59
C ARG A 130 11.95 8.03 -2.89
N ALA A 131 10.69 7.75 -2.57
CA ALA A 131 9.80 8.69 -1.91
C ALA A 131 10.29 9.06 -0.51
N LEU A 132 10.79 8.09 0.27
CA LEU A 132 11.37 8.33 1.58
C LEU A 132 12.62 9.23 1.52
N LYS A 133 13.44 9.09 0.47
CA LYS A 133 14.58 10.00 0.25
C LYS A 133 14.14 11.44 -0.04
N ASN A 134 13.02 11.61 -0.71
CA ASN A 134 12.50 12.94 -1.04
C ASN A 134 11.87 13.63 0.17
N GLU A 135 11.26 12.88 1.10
CA GLU A 135 10.72 13.42 2.36
C GLU A 135 11.81 14.01 3.27
N VAL A 136 13.04 13.54 3.14
CA VAL A 136 14.18 13.95 3.98
C VAL A 136 14.97 15.12 3.40
N ARG A 137 14.73 15.49 2.15
CA ARG A 137 15.36 16.68 1.57
C ARG A 137 14.71 17.97 2.11
N PRO A 138 15.52 18.87 2.71
CA PRO A 138 15.02 20.16 3.14
C PRO A 138 14.56 21.00 1.94
#